data_ba66a29be799f1f299e7b362a2e02106
#
_entry.id   ba66a29be799f1f299e7b362a2e02106
#
_cell.length_a   1.000
_cell.length_b   1.000
_cell.length_c   1.000
_cell.angle_alpha   90.00
_cell.angle_beta   90.00
_cell.angle_gamma   90.00
#
_symmetry.space_group_name_H-M   'P 1'
#
loop_
_entity.id
_entity.type
_entity.pdbx_description
1 polymer ?
#
loop_
_entity_poly.entity_id
_entity_poly.type
_entity_poly.pdbx_seq_one_letter_code
_entity_poly.pdbx_strand_id
1 'polypeptide(L)'
;QMISQSLPNLLMTIIVIVTVFFIMLYYSVWMCLVIIAGVAFMTFMTKLLGSNSARFFIAQQTELGVVEGHIEEVMNGQKVVKAFCHESAAEADFDERNEKLFEVSQKANMYANILMPILMNLGNLLYVLVALAGGIFLALGVPNLSISGMALSIAVVVPFLNMTKQFCGQIGQISQQINAVVMGLAGADRIFELIDEEPEADEGYVTLVNAQVNPDTWQLEEADHHTGMWAWKHPHRATGEIEYVPLRGDLVMDNVDFGYTPDHEVLHGVSVFAKPGQKVAFVGATGAGKTTITNLINRFYDIADGKIRYDGINVNKIRKADLRRSLGVVLQDVNLFTGTVMDNI
;
A
#
# COMPACT_ATOMS: atom_id res chain seq x y z
N GLN A 1 -4.28 15.07 2.19
CA GLN A 1 -4.46 15.66 3.54
C GLN A 1 -3.12 15.86 4.27
N MET A 2 -2.17 14.90 4.24
CA MET A 2 -0.87 15.04 4.89
C MET A 2 -0.10 16.28 4.42
N ILE A 3 0.12 16.44 3.13
CA ILE A 3 0.91 17.56 2.56
C ILE A 3 0.16 18.88 2.66
N SER A 4 -1.16 18.88 2.42
CA SER A 4 -1.95 20.13 2.36
C SER A 4 -2.40 20.66 3.71
N GLN A 5 -2.48 19.83 4.74
CA GLN A 5 -2.99 20.22 6.06
C GLN A 5 -2.02 19.90 7.20
N SER A 6 -1.54 18.66 7.32
CA SER A 6 -0.77 18.27 8.50
C SER A 6 0.62 18.89 8.54
N LEU A 7 1.32 18.97 7.43
CA LEU A 7 2.65 19.59 7.35
C LEU A 7 2.63 21.12 7.62
N PRO A 8 1.76 21.91 6.97
CA PRO A 8 1.63 23.34 7.30
C PRO A 8 1.21 23.59 8.74
N ASN A 9 0.25 22.81 9.27
CA ASN A 9 -0.19 22.93 10.65
C ASN A 9 0.92 22.61 11.65
N LEU A 10 1.73 21.58 11.37
CA LEU A 10 2.88 21.22 12.19
C LEU A 10 3.91 22.37 12.25
N LEU A 11 4.25 22.94 11.09
CA LEU A 11 5.16 24.08 11.01
C LEU A 11 4.62 25.30 11.78
N MET A 12 3.34 25.62 11.58
CA MET A 12 2.69 26.73 12.29
C MET A 12 2.69 26.50 13.81
N THR A 13 2.37 25.27 14.25
CA THR A 13 2.37 24.91 15.67
C THR A 13 3.76 25.05 16.29
N ILE A 14 4.81 24.60 15.60
CA ILE A 14 6.20 24.76 16.05
C ILE A 14 6.57 26.24 16.17
N ILE A 15 6.25 27.06 15.16
CA ILE A 15 6.51 28.49 15.18
C ILE A 15 5.80 29.18 16.37
N VAL A 16 4.53 28.82 16.59
CA VAL A 16 3.74 29.39 17.72
C VAL A 16 4.36 28.96 19.06
N ILE A 17 4.71 27.70 19.24
CA ILE A 17 5.35 27.23 20.50
C ILE A 17 6.65 27.95 20.75
N VAL A 18 7.53 28.04 19.76
CA VAL A 18 8.82 28.74 19.89
C VAL A 18 8.60 30.21 20.23
N THR A 19 7.72 30.87 19.49
CA THR A 19 7.43 32.30 19.71
C THR A 19 6.84 32.56 21.10
N VAL A 20 5.83 31.78 21.50
CA VAL A 20 5.21 31.94 22.85
C VAL A 20 6.23 31.65 23.93
N PHE A 21 7.07 30.61 23.79
CA PHE A 21 8.12 30.31 24.76
C PHE A 21 9.11 31.43 24.93
N PHE A 22 9.59 32.05 23.85
CA PHE A 22 10.49 33.20 23.95
C PHE A 22 9.82 34.42 24.58
N ILE A 23 8.55 34.68 24.27
CA ILE A 23 7.78 35.75 24.90
C ILE A 23 7.63 35.49 26.42
N MET A 24 7.35 34.24 26.81
CA MET A 24 7.24 33.85 28.23
C MET A 24 8.59 34.06 28.94
N LEU A 25 9.71 33.66 28.31
CA LEU A 25 11.06 33.87 28.85
C LEU A 25 11.38 35.36 29.01
N TYR A 26 10.90 36.18 28.07
CA TYR A 26 11.05 37.64 28.14
C TYR A 26 10.34 38.25 29.37
N TYR A 27 9.16 37.72 29.76
CA TYR A 27 8.39 38.19 30.89
C TYR A 27 8.89 37.70 32.25
N SER A 28 9.18 36.38 32.40
CA SER A 28 9.65 35.81 33.66
C SER A 28 10.31 34.46 33.49
N VAL A 29 11.58 34.36 33.85
CA VAL A 29 12.33 33.09 33.83
C VAL A 29 11.83 32.16 34.93
N TRP A 30 11.50 32.66 36.13
CA TRP A 30 11.00 31.82 37.24
C TRP A 30 9.70 31.09 36.89
N MET A 31 8.76 31.79 36.28
CA MET A 31 7.49 31.20 35.85
C MET A 31 7.70 30.23 34.69
N CYS A 32 8.66 30.49 33.79
CA CYS A 32 9.04 29.54 32.72
C CYS A 32 9.56 28.18 33.27
N LEU A 33 10.35 28.22 34.36
CA LEU A 33 10.83 26.99 34.99
C LEU A 33 9.69 26.12 35.51
N VAL A 34 8.64 26.74 36.08
CA VAL A 34 7.42 26.01 36.50
C VAL A 34 6.74 25.36 35.31
N ILE A 35 6.65 26.07 34.19
CA ILE A 35 6.05 25.51 32.98
C ILE A 35 6.89 24.36 32.39
N ILE A 36 8.22 24.50 32.32
CA ILE A 36 9.12 23.48 31.84
C ILE A 36 8.94 22.19 32.69
N ALA A 37 8.90 22.31 34.02
CA ALA A 37 8.65 21.18 34.90
C ALA A 37 7.27 20.53 34.66
N GLY A 38 6.22 21.34 34.48
CA GLY A 38 4.87 20.86 34.16
C GLY A 38 4.77 20.18 32.81
N VAL A 39 5.42 20.74 31.79
CA VAL A 39 5.47 20.14 30.43
C VAL A 39 6.23 18.82 30.46
N ALA A 40 7.34 18.73 31.18
CA ALA A 40 8.09 17.47 31.36
C ALA A 40 7.19 16.41 32.02
N PHE A 41 6.42 16.79 33.04
CA PHE A 41 5.44 15.90 33.67
C PHE A 41 4.30 15.49 32.71
N MET A 42 3.76 16.42 31.94
CA MET A 42 2.75 16.12 30.89
C MET A 42 3.30 15.15 29.85
N THR A 43 4.53 15.38 29.37
CA THR A 43 5.18 14.50 28.38
C THR A 43 5.39 13.10 28.92
N PHE A 44 5.82 13.00 30.19
CA PHE A 44 5.96 11.70 30.88
C PHE A 44 4.62 10.96 30.97
N MET A 45 3.54 11.63 31.38
CA MET A 45 2.19 11.08 31.46
C MET A 45 1.65 10.66 30.08
N THR A 46 1.87 11.49 29.08
CA THR A 46 1.48 11.19 27.68
C THR A 46 2.18 9.93 27.17
N LYS A 47 3.49 9.80 27.43
CA LYS A 47 4.25 8.61 27.04
C LYS A 47 3.77 7.35 27.76
N LEU A 48 3.49 7.44 29.04
CA LEU A 48 3.01 6.33 29.85
C LEU A 48 1.63 5.82 29.38
N LEU A 49 0.69 6.72 29.19
CA LEU A 49 -0.70 6.39 28.79
C LEU A 49 -0.79 6.07 27.29
N GLY A 50 -0.09 6.83 26.46
CA GLY A 50 -0.11 6.67 25.00
C GLY A 50 0.51 5.37 24.52
N SER A 51 1.58 4.91 25.17
CA SER A 51 2.21 3.62 24.86
C SER A 51 1.26 2.44 25.05
N ASN A 52 0.48 2.46 26.13
CA ASN A 52 -0.53 1.43 26.40
C ASN A 52 -1.68 1.51 25.38
N SER A 53 -2.16 2.73 25.07
CA SER A 53 -3.18 2.95 24.05
C SER A 53 -2.75 2.39 22.70
N ALA A 54 -1.57 2.73 22.21
CA ALA A 54 -1.03 2.25 20.94
C ALA A 54 -0.94 0.71 20.89
N ARG A 55 -0.46 0.07 21.96
CA ARG A 55 -0.38 -1.39 22.04
C ARG A 55 -1.74 -2.06 21.88
N PHE A 56 -2.77 -1.55 22.56
CA PHE A 56 -4.11 -2.13 22.46
C PHE A 56 -4.78 -1.84 21.11
N PHE A 57 -4.51 -0.68 20.48
CA PHE A 57 -5.00 -0.41 19.14
C PHE A 57 -4.37 -1.34 18.09
N ILE A 58 -3.08 -1.64 18.18
CA ILE A 58 -2.43 -2.62 17.30
C ILE A 58 -3.05 -4.00 17.50
N ALA A 59 -3.24 -4.42 18.76
CA ALA A 59 -3.89 -5.69 19.06
C ALA A 59 -5.33 -5.75 18.52
N GLN A 60 -6.11 -4.68 18.64
CA GLN A 60 -7.45 -4.57 18.07
C GLN A 60 -7.43 -4.74 16.54
N GLN A 61 -6.51 -4.07 15.83
CA GLN A 61 -6.41 -4.21 14.37
C GLN A 61 -6.01 -5.62 13.95
N THR A 62 -5.17 -6.29 14.73
CA THR A 62 -4.78 -7.69 14.48
C THR A 62 -5.98 -8.62 14.64
N GLU A 63 -6.72 -8.52 15.75
CA GLU A 63 -7.89 -9.37 15.99
C GLU A 63 -9.04 -9.05 15.02
N LEU A 64 -9.20 -7.79 14.61
CA LEU A 64 -10.16 -7.41 13.58
C LEU A 64 -9.85 -8.11 12.25
N GLY A 65 -8.59 -8.12 11.84
CA GLY A 65 -8.16 -8.86 10.63
C GLY A 65 -8.40 -10.37 10.72
N VAL A 66 -8.25 -10.96 11.91
CA VAL A 66 -8.58 -12.38 12.14
C VAL A 66 -10.07 -12.65 11.99
N VAL A 67 -10.92 -11.78 12.54
CA VAL A 67 -12.39 -11.91 12.42
C VAL A 67 -12.84 -11.69 10.98
N GLU A 68 -12.33 -10.67 10.29
CA GLU A 68 -12.65 -10.39 8.88
C GLU A 68 -12.23 -11.54 7.96
N GLY A 69 -11.01 -12.08 8.15
CA GLY A 69 -10.53 -13.24 7.40
C GLY A 69 -11.40 -14.49 7.63
N HIS A 70 -11.81 -14.73 8.87
CA HIS A 70 -12.73 -15.84 9.18
C HIS A 70 -14.12 -15.65 8.54
N ILE A 71 -14.66 -14.43 8.55
CA ILE A 71 -15.93 -14.11 7.87
C ILE A 71 -15.79 -14.43 6.37
N GLU A 72 -14.71 -13.99 5.73
CA GLU A 72 -14.46 -14.26 4.31
C GLU A 72 -14.37 -15.77 4.02
N GLU A 73 -13.63 -16.51 4.86
CA GLU A 73 -13.49 -17.97 4.75
C GLU A 73 -14.85 -18.67 4.84
N VAL A 74 -15.65 -18.36 5.87
CA VAL A 74 -16.98 -18.97 6.08
C VAL A 74 -17.94 -18.57 4.98
N MET A 75 -17.92 -17.31 4.52
CA MET A 75 -18.75 -16.84 3.41
C MET A 75 -18.42 -17.58 2.10
N ASN A 76 -17.14 -17.72 1.77
CA ASN A 76 -16.68 -18.45 0.59
C ASN A 76 -16.96 -19.96 0.71
N GLY A 77 -16.80 -20.51 1.92
CA GLY A 77 -17.06 -21.92 2.26
C GLY A 77 -18.51 -22.25 2.63
N GLN A 78 -19.46 -21.33 2.52
CA GLN A 78 -20.84 -21.51 3.01
C GLN A 78 -21.53 -22.77 2.50
N LYS A 79 -21.30 -23.17 1.24
CA LYS A 79 -21.84 -24.40 0.67
C LYS A 79 -21.33 -25.65 1.39
N VAL A 80 -20.07 -25.64 1.82
CA VAL A 80 -19.45 -26.74 2.56
C VAL A 80 -20.01 -26.81 3.98
N VAL A 81 -20.09 -25.66 4.67
CA VAL A 81 -20.69 -25.56 6.01
C VAL A 81 -22.11 -26.12 6.00
N LYS A 82 -22.93 -25.76 4.99
CA LYS A 82 -24.30 -26.25 4.84
C LYS A 82 -24.35 -27.74 4.50
N ALA A 83 -23.48 -28.22 3.62
CA ALA A 83 -23.47 -29.63 3.19
C ALA A 83 -23.12 -30.59 4.33
N PHE A 84 -22.32 -30.14 5.31
CA PHE A 84 -21.92 -30.94 6.46
C PHE A 84 -22.71 -30.59 7.74
N CYS A 85 -23.71 -29.69 7.67
CA CYS A 85 -24.51 -29.22 8.81
C CYS A 85 -23.64 -28.70 9.98
N HIS A 86 -22.58 -27.93 9.66
CA HIS A 86 -21.60 -27.42 10.61
C HIS A 86 -21.86 -25.97 11.02
N GLU A 87 -23.09 -25.45 10.87
CA GLU A 87 -23.46 -24.07 11.20
C GLU A 87 -23.16 -23.72 12.66
N SER A 88 -23.58 -24.60 13.59
CA SER A 88 -23.38 -24.35 15.03
C SER A 88 -21.88 -24.31 15.42
N ALA A 89 -21.04 -25.08 14.73
CA ALA A 89 -19.61 -25.08 14.96
C ALA A 89 -18.96 -23.79 14.41
N ALA A 90 -19.38 -23.36 13.21
CA ALA A 90 -18.92 -22.10 12.62
C ALA A 90 -19.35 -20.88 13.44
N GLU A 91 -20.56 -20.88 14.00
CA GLU A 91 -21.06 -19.84 14.90
C GLU A 91 -20.26 -19.79 16.20
N ALA A 92 -19.97 -20.94 16.81
CA ALA A 92 -19.15 -21.01 18.02
C ALA A 92 -17.71 -20.52 17.81
N ASP A 93 -17.08 -20.84 16.66
CA ASP A 93 -15.74 -20.34 16.31
C ASP A 93 -15.76 -18.83 16.06
N PHE A 94 -16.80 -18.31 15.40
CA PHE A 94 -17.00 -16.88 15.23
C PHE A 94 -17.14 -16.16 16.59
N ASP A 95 -17.97 -16.69 17.49
CA ASP A 95 -18.19 -16.11 18.82
C ASP A 95 -16.88 -16.06 19.63
N GLU A 96 -16.05 -17.12 19.60
CA GLU A 96 -14.76 -17.12 20.28
C GLU A 96 -13.83 -16.02 19.75
N ARG A 97 -13.76 -15.85 18.42
CA ARG A 97 -12.92 -14.81 17.79
C ARG A 97 -13.46 -13.41 18.08
N ASN A 98 -14.78 -13.24 18.02
CA ASN A 98 -15.44 -11.98 18.30
C ASN A 98 -15.28 -11.56 19.76
N GLU A 99 -15.29 -12.50 20.71
CA GLU A 99 -15.05 -12.20 22.13
C GLU A 99 -13.61 -11.72 22.37
N LYS A 100 -12.60 -12.32 21.69
CA LYS A 100 -11.21 -11.83 21.73
C LYS A 100 -11.12 -10.41 21.18
N LEU A 101 -11.75 -10.14 20.04
CA LEU A 101 -11.82 -8.80 19.46
C LEU A 101 -12.49 -7.80 20.41
N PHE A 102 -13.60 -8.21 21.06
CA PHE A 102 -14.31 -7.40 22.04
C PHE A 102 -13.42 -7.01 23.22
N GLU A 103 -12.70 -7.97 23.83
CA GLU A 103 -11.81 -7.71 24.97
C GLU A 103 -10.70 -6.69 24.64
N VAL A 104 -10.04 -6.85 23.48
CA VAL A 104 -8.96 -5.93 23.09
C VAL A 104 -9.52 -4.57 22.67
N SER A 105 -10.68 -4.55 22.00
CA SER A 105 -11.38 -3.32 21.60
C SER A 105 -11.84 -2.51 22.80
N GLN A 106 -12.38 -3.17 23.82
CA GLN A 106 -12.77 -2.53 25.08
C GLN A 106 -11.57 -1.83 25.73
N LYS A 107 -10.41 -2.53 25.83
CA LYS A 107 -9.19 -1.97 26.40
C LYS A 107 -8.65 -0.81 25.55
N ALA A 108 -8.61 -0.97 24.24
CA ALA A 108 -8.15 0.07 23.31
C ALA A 108 -8.99 1.36 23.47
N ASN A 109 -10.33 1.22 23.42
CA ASN A 109 -11.25 2.34 23.57
C ASN A 109 -11.22 2.97 24.97
N MET A 110 -11.04 2.17 26.02
CA MET A 110 -10.88 2.67 27.38
C MET A 110 -9.65 3.60 27.48
N TYR A 111 -8.48 3.14 27.02
CA TYR A 111 -7.27 3.98 27.06
C TYR A 111 -7.38 5.21 26.17
N ALA A 112 -7.96 5.10 24.97
CA ALA A 112 -8.16 6.23 24.07
C ALA A 112 -9.08 7.30 24.66
N ASN A 113 -10.20 6.89 25.22
CA ASN A 113 -11.20 7.80 25.78
C ASN A 113 -10.76 8.46 27.09
N ILE A 114 -9.84 7.86 27.84
CA ILE A 114 -9.27 8.44 29.06
C ILE A 114 -8.10 9.40 28.74
N LEU A 115 -7.35 9.16 27.69
CA LEU A 115 -6.13 9.92 27.37
C LEU A 115 -6.40 11.40 27.16
N MET A 116 -7.39 11.75 26.32
CA MET A 116 -7.70 13.16 26.02
C MET A 116 -8.19 13.96 27.22
N PRO A 117 -9.17 13.50 28.03
CA PRO A 117 -9.56 14.18 29.26
C PRO A 117 -8.42 14.36 30.25
N ILE A 118 -7.53 13.38 30.41
CA ILE A 118 -6.35 13.50 31.28
C ILE A 118 -5.42 14.59 30.78
N LEU A 119 -5.08 14.63 29.50
CA LEU A 119 -4.21 15.65 28.94
C LEU A 119 -4.78 17.06 29.07
N MET A 120 -6.10 17.23 28.84
CA MET A 120 -6.78 18.52 29.02
C MET A 120 -6.75 18.96 30.51
N ASN A 121 -7.01 18.05 31.45
CA ASN A 121 -6.99 18.36 32.88
C ASN A 121 -5.57 18.61 33.39
N LEU A 122 -4.56 17.94 32.86
CA LEU A 122 -3.15 18.26 33.17
C LEU A 122 -2.78 19.68 32.73
N GLY A 123 -3.25 20.13 31.56
CA GLY A 123 -3.08 21.52 31.11
C GLY A 123 -3.77 22.51 32.06
N ASN A 124 -4.97 22.22 32.53
CA ASN A 124 -5.68 23.02 33.51
C ASN A 124 -4.98 23.02 34.88
N LEU A 125 -4.46 21.86 35.31
CA LEU A 125 -3.70 21.76 36.56
C LEU A 125 -2.42 22.60 36.49
N LEU A 126 -1.70 22.54 35.37
CA LEU A 126 -0.50 23.37 35.15
C LEU A 126 -0.82 24.85 35.19
N TYR A 127 -1.95 25.27 34.61
CA TYR A 127 -2.44 26.65 34.70
C TYR A 127 -2.62 27.07 36.17
N VAL A 128 -3.25 26.24 37.00
CA VAL A 128 -3.44 26.51 38.45
C VAL A 128 -2.09 26.54 39.16
N LEU A 129 -1.16 25.64 38.89
CA LEU A 129 0.16 25.63 39.49
C LEU A 129 0.97 26.92 39.14
N VAL A 130 0.89 27.35 37.89
CA VAL A 130 1.54 28.61 37.46
C VAL A 130 0.89 29.84 38.13
N ALA A 131 -0.45 29.83 38.30
CA ALA A 131 -1.17 30.89 39.01
C ALA A 131 -0.75 30.95 40.49
N LEU A 132 -0.69 29.80 41.16
CA LEU A 132 -0.24 29.72 42.55
C LEU A 132 1.22 30.16 42.70
N ALA A 133 2.11 29.67 41.83
CA ALA A 133 3.52 30.07 41.85
C ALA A 133 3.69 31.58 41.61
N GLY A 134 3.00 32.17 40.63
CA GLY A 134 2.98 33.60 40.37
C GLY A 134 2.45 34.41 41.56
N GLY A 135 1.36 33.94 42.20
CA GLY A 135 0.80 34.54 43.40
C GLY A 135 1.77 34.51 44.61
N ILE A 136 2.42 33.35 44.83
CA ILE A 136 3.40 33.16 45.90
C ILE A 136 4.62 34.08 45.65
N PHE A 137 5.17 34.09 44.44
CA PHE A 137 6.31 34.96 44.11
C PHE A 137 5.97 36.43 44.28
N LEU A 138 4.75 36.83 43.94
CA LEU A 138 4.26 38.19 44.15
C LEU A 138 4.12 38.52 45.65
N ALA A 139 3.55 37.64 46.46
CA ALA A 139 3.34 37.82 47.87
C ALA A 139 4.67 37.86 48.68
N LEU A 140 5.65 37.07 48.26
CA LEU A 140 6.99 37.04 48.88
C LEU A 140 7.90 38.16 48.36
N GLY A 141 7.50 38.97 47.41
CA GLY A 141 8.30 40.03 46.81
C GLY A 141 9.55 39.51 46.10
N VAL A 142 9.49 38.30 45.51
CA VAL A 142 10.62 37.71 44.80
C VAL A 142 11.00 38.61 43.62
N PRO A 143 12.28 39.00 43.48
CA PRO A 143 12.70 39.77 42.33
C PRO A 143 12.52 39.00 41.05
N ASN A 144 11.84 39.63 40.08
CA ASN A 144 11.59 38.98 38.79
C ASN A 144 12.89 38.86 37.99
N LEU A 145 13.28 37.65 37.66
CA LEU A 145 14.35 37.39 36.70
C LEU A 145 13.72 37.42 35.32
N SER A 146 13.85 38.53 34.59
CA SER A 146 13.28 38.73 33.27
C SER A 146 14.22 39.47 32.34
N ILE A 147 14.15 39.19 31.05
CA ILE A 147 14.89 39.90 30.01
C ILE A 147 14.30 41.33 29.85
N SER A 148 13.00 41.49 30.10
CA SER A 148 12.29 42.78 30.01
C SER A 148 12.67 43.78 31.09
N GLY A 149 13.31 43.36 32.20
CA GLY A 149 13.56 44.18 33.37
C GLY A 149 12.30 44.59 34.15
N MET A 150 11.11 44.04 33.80
CA MET A 150 9.85 44.36 34.47
C MET A 150 9.76 43.66 35.82
N ALA A 151 9.32 44.40 36.84
CA ALA A 151 9.01 43.82 38.14
C ALA A 151 7.83 42.83 38.02
N LEU A 152 7.85 41.75 38.82
CA LEU A 152 6.75 40.84 38.88
C LEU A 152 5.49 41.57 39.42
N SER A 153 4.43 41.53 38.64
CA SER A 153 3.16 42.19 38.93
C SER A 153 2.00 41.41 38.35
N ILE A 154 0.80 41.72 38.76
CA ILE A 154 -0.42 41.12 38.20
C ILE A 154 -0.48 41.32 36.67
N ALA A 155 0.01 42.44 36.16
CA ALA A 155 0.09 42.73 34.74
C ALA A 155 1.05 41.80 33.96
N VAL A 156 1.99 41.15 34.64
CA VAL A 156 2.87 40.12 34.07
C VAL A 156 2.24 38.72 34.23
N VAL A 157 1.67 38.44 35.41
CA VAL A 157 1.12 37.09 35.73
C VAL A 157 -0.08 36.74 34.86
N VAL A 158 -1.03 37.64 34.63
CA VAL A 158 -2.26 37.36 33.90
C VAL A 158 -1.99 37.05 32.41
N PRO A 159 -1.22 37.82 31.64
CA PRO A 159 -0.83 37.43 30.28
C PRO A 159 -0.04 36.11 30.25
N PHE A 160 0.82 35.86 31.23
CA PHE A 160 1.60 34.63 31.35
C PHE A 160 0.71 33.41 31.51
N LEU A 161 -0.36 33.47 32.29
CA LEU A 161 -1.35 32.43 32.44
C LEU A 161 -2.07 32.08 31.11
N ASN A 162 -2.43 33.12 30.34
CA ASN A 162 -3.02 32.91 29.01
C ASN A 162 -2.03 32.25 28.04
N MET A 163 -0.78 32.66 28.07
CA MET A 163 0.28 32.02 27.28
C MET A 163 0.52 30.56 27.69
N THR A 164 0.45 30.25 29.00
CA THR A 164 0.55 28.90 29.52
C THR A 164 -0.54 28.01 28.92
N LYS A 165 -1.78 28.46 28.90
CA LYS A 165 -2.91 27.73 28.34
C LYS A 165 -2.74 27.50 26.85
N GLN A 166 -2.32 28.53 26.11
CA GLN A 166 -2.04 28.41 24.67
C GLN A 166 -0.89 27.43 24.40
N PHE A 167 0.21 27.54 25.16
CA PHE A 167 1.38 26.67 25.03
C PHE A 167 1.02 25.19 25.24
N CYS A 168 0.28 24.86 26.32
CA CYS A 168 -0.17 23.50 26.60
C CYS A 168 -1.10 22.95 25.50
N GLY A 169 -2.00 23.78 24.96
CA GLY A 169 -2.88 23.42 23.86
C GLY A 169 -2.10 23.05 22.59
N GLN A 170 -1.05 23.81 22.27
CA GLN A 170 -0.19 23.54 21.10
C GLN A 170 0.60 22.23 21.24
N ILE A 171 1.07 21.88 22.46
CA ILE A 171 1.77 20.60 22.68
C ILE A 171 0.86 19.41 22.37
N GLY A 172 -0.42 19.47 22.76
CA GLY A 172 -1.41 18.44 22.42
C GLY A 172 -1.61 18.29 20.91
N GLN A 173 -1.63 19.40 20.17
CA GLN A 173 -1.77 19.40 18.72
C GLN A 173 -0.57 18.77 17.99
N ILE A 174 0.67 19.01 18.47
CA ILE A 174 1.87 18.39 17.86
C ILE A 174 1.74 16.87 17.79
N SER A 175 1.31 16.22 18.88
CA SER A 175 1.18 14.77 18.93
C SER A 175 0.20 14.23 17.88
N GLN A 176 -0.91 14.94 17.65
CA GLN A 176 -1.89 14.57 16.61
C GLN A 176 -1.30 14.77 15.20
N GLN A 177 -0.57 15.86 14.97
CA GLN A 177 0.05 16.14 13.68
C GLN A 177 1.15 15.12 13.34
N ILE A 178 1.97 14.73 14.32
CA ILE A 178 3.00 13.69 14.14
C ILE A 178 2.35 12.38 13.71
N ASN A 179 1.28 11.95 14.40
CA ASN A 179 0.56 10.73 14.03
C ASN A 179 0.00 10.79 12.60
N ALA A 180 -0.59 11.93 12.21
CA ALA A 180 -1.11 12.12 10.86
C ALA A 180 -0.01 12.06 9.78
N VAL A 181 1.19 12.60 10.08
CA VAL A 181 2.35 12.52 9.19
C VAL A 181 2.86 11.08 9.08
N VAL A 182 3.01 10.38 10.21
CA VAL A 182 3.47 8.97 10.22
C VAL A 182 2.52 8.07 9.42
N MET A 183 1.20 8.21 9.64
CA MET A 183 0.19 7.48 8.86
C MET A 183 0.25 7.81 7.37
N GLY A 184 0.45 9.08 7.05
CA GLY A 184 0.60 9.53 5.65
C GLY A 184 1.86 8.97 4.97
N LEU A 185 2.98 8.93 5.69
CA LEU A 185 4.23 8.35 5.19
C LEU A 185 4.10 6.83 4.97
N ALA A 186 3.50 6.10 5.91
CA ALA A 186 3.26 4.67 5.76
C ALA A 186 2.34 4.34 4.57
N GLY A 187 1.34 5.20 4.30
CA GLY A 187 0.50 5.08 3.11
C GLY A 187 1.25 5.39 1.82
N ALA A 188 2.12 6.40 1.84
CA ALA A 188 2.95 6.77 0.69
C ALA A 188 3.97 5.67 0.35
N ASP A 189 4.59 5.07 1.36
CA ASP A 189 5.56 3.98 1.20
C ASP A 189 4.98 2.82 0.41
N ARG A 190 3.77 2.36 0.78
CA ARG A 190 3.05 1.31 0.04
C ARG A 190 2.71 1.68 -1.41
N ILE A 191 2.40 2.96 -1.65
CA ILE A 191 2.10 3.44 -3.01
C ILE A 191 3.38 3.47 -3.84
N PHE A 192 4.48 3.96 -3.27
CA PHE A 192 5.76 3.99 -3.96
C PHE A 192 6.32 2.58 -4.19
N GLU A 193 6.18 1.65 -3.25
CA GLU A 193 6.52 0.24 -3.44
C GLU A 193 5.83 -0.34 -4.68
N LEU A 194 4.53 -0.04 -4.86
CA LEU A 194 3.80 -0.47 -6.07
C LEU A 194 4.25 0.27 -7.35
N ILE A 195 4.58 1.57 -7.25
CA ILE A 195 5.02 2.37 -8.40
C ILE A 195 6.43 1.97 -8.85
N ASP A 196 7.29 1.64 -7.87
CA ASP A 196 8.67 1.26 -8.10
C ASP A 196 8.83 -0.24 -8.46
N GLU A 197 7.70 -1.01 -8.46
CA GLU A 197 7.70 -2.41 -8.90
C GLU A 197 8.22 -2.49 -10.34
N GLU A 198 9.18 -3.37 -10.56
CA GLU A 198 9.79 -3.53 -11.88
C GLU A 198 8.76 -4.02 -12.91
N PRO A 199 8.61 -3.34 -14.04
CA PRO A 199 7.72 -3.79 -15.09
C PRO A 199 8.18 -5.13 -15.67
N GLU A 200 7.24 -5.88 -16.24
CA GLU A 200 7.53 -7.16 -16.89
C GLU A 200 8.66 -7.01 -17.92
N ALA A 201 9.76 -7.74 -17.73
CA ALA A 201 10.88 -7.70 -18.66
C ALA A 201 10.46 -8.22 -20.05
N ASP A 202 10.75 -7.47 -21.10
CA ASP A 202 10.48 -7.86 -22.48
C ASP A 202 11.65 -7.48 -23.40
N GLU A 203 12.46 -8.46 -23.74
CA GLU A 203 13.58 -8.34 -24.69
C GLU A 203 13.19 -8.66 -26.15
N GLY A 204 11.90 -8.86 -26.40
CA GLY A 204 11.36 -9.14 -27.73
C GLY A 204 11.58 -7.99 -28.69
N TYR A 205 11.96 -8.30 -29.91
CA TYR A 205 12.23 -7.33 -30.97
C TYR A 205 11.44 -7.59 -32.25
N VAL A 206 10.76 -8.73 -32.35
CA VAL A 206 9.84 -9.06 -33.43
C VAL A 206 8.48 -8.46 -33.10
N THR A 207 7.89 -7.73 -34.03
CA THR A 207 6.62 -7.00 -33.84
C THR A 207 5.55 -7.50 -34.79
N LEU A 208 4.28 -7.37 -34.39
CA LEU A 208 3.13 -7.69 -35.22
C LEU A 208 2.68 -6.45 -35.99
N VAL A 209 2.65 -6.53 -37.31
CA VAL A 209 2.30 -5.41 -38.20
C VAL A 209 1.16 -5.77 -39.16
N ASN A 210 0.43 -4.78 -39.67
CA ASN A 210 -0.42 -4.98 -40.81
C ASN A 210 0.46 -5.22 -42.04
N ALA A 211 0.09 -6.18 -42.87
CA ALA A 211 0.86 -6.56 -44.04
C ALA A 211 0.01 -6.52 -45.32
N GLN A 212 0.69 -6.30 -46.43
CA GLN A 212 0.13 -6.41 -47.77
C GLN A 212 1.11 -7.17 -48.67
N VAL A 213 0.58 -7.71 -49.76
CA VAL A 213 1.43 -8.36 -50.77
C VAL A 213 1.81 -7.31 -51.79
N ASN A 214 3.11 -7.07 -51.98
CA ASN A 214 3.60 -6.19 -53.03
C ASN A 214 3.29 -6.82 -54.39
N PRO A 215 2.56 -6.12 -55.28
CA PRO A 215 2.11 -6.69 -56.55
C PRO A 215 3.30 -6.98 -57.53
N ASP A 216 4.42 -6.27 -57.38
CA ASP A 216 5.55 -6.41 -58.28
C ASP A 216 6.51 -7.53 -57.85
N THR A 217 6.70 -7.70 -56.52
CA THR A 217 7.67 -8.68 -55.96
C THR A 217 6.99 -9.95 -55.42
N TRP A 218 5.69 -9.92 -55.23
CA TRP A 218 4.90 -10.98 -54.56
C TRP A 218 5.36 -11.31 -53.12
N GLN A 219 6.10 -10.38 -52.54
CA GLN A 219 6.55 -10.49 -51.13
C GLN A 219 5.64 -9.71 -50.20
N LEU A 220 5.61 -10.15 -48.94
CA LEU A 220 4.93 -9.41 -47.88
C LEU A 220 5.71 -8.16 -47.49
N GLU A 221 5.04 -7.05 -47.36
CA GLU A 221 5.56 -5.79 -46.84
C GLU A 221 4.63 -5.20 -45.80
N GLU A 222 5.12 -4.31 -44.97
CA GLU A 222 4.36 -3.60 -43.97
C GLU A 222 3.40 -2.60 -44.61
N ALA A 223 2.15 -2.56 -44.14
CA ALA A 223 1.13 -1.63 -44.59
C ALA A 223 0.81 -0.60 -43.48
N ASP A 224 0.66 0.66 -43.87
CA ASP A 224 0.34 1.77 -42.96
C ASP A 224 -1.14 1.79 -42.51
N HIS A 225 -1.97 0.93 -43.10
CA HIS A 225 -3.41 0.87 -42.84
C HIS A 225 -3.85 -0.57 -42.51
N HIS A 226 -5.06 -0.69 -41.98
CA HIS A 226 -5.63 -1.99 -41.67
C HIS A 226 -5.99 -2.74 -42.97
N THR A 227 -5.30 -3.84 -43.23
CA THR A 227 -5.48 -4.67 -44.43
C THR A 227 -6.27 -5.96 -44.16
N GLY A 228 -6.50 -6.29 -42.89
CA GLY A 228 -7.02 -7.59 -42.48
C GLY A 228 -5.98 -8.73 -42.51
N MET A 229 -4.77 -8.43 -43.00
CA MET A 229 -3.66 -9.39 -43.03
C MET A 229 -2.59 -8.96 -42.02
N TRP A 230 -2.07 -9.89 -41.23
CA TRP A 230 -1.05 -9.64 -40.22
C TRP A 230 0.21 -10.44 -40.53
N ALA A 231 1.36 -9.84 -40.24
CA ALA A 231 2.66 -10.49 -40.32
C ALA A 231 3.58 -10.10 -39.19
N TRP A 232 4.49 -11.01 -38.88
CA TRP A 232 5.60 -10.76 -37.96
C TRP A 232 6.72 -10.04 -38.72
N LYS A 233 7.07 -8.83 -38.30
CA LYS A 233 8.24 -8.09 -38.74
C LYS A 233 9.46 -8.59 -37.95
N HIS A 234 10.26 -9.46 -38.55
CA HIS A 234 11.39 -10.11 -37.93
C HIS A 234 12.71 -9.55 -38.44
N PRO A 235 13.32 -8.57 -37.75
CA PRO A 235 14.66 -8.10 -38.10
C PRO A 235 15.70 -9.15 -37.69
N HIS A 236 16.51 -9.59 -38.64
CA HIS A 236 17.61 -10.49 -38.38
C HIS A 236 18.83 -9.69 -37.88
N ARG A 237 19.14 -9.82 -36.58
CA ARG A 237 20.23 -9.07 -35.94
C ARG A 237 21.63 -9.28 -36.59
N ALA A 238 21.85 -10.42 -37.25
CA ALA A 238 23.11 -10.74 -37.85
C ALA A 238 23.32 -10.12 -39.24
N THR A 239 22.26 -10.02 -40.05
CA THR A 239 22.32 -9.52 -41.43
C THR A 239 21.73 -8.12 -41.59
N GLY A 240 20.91 -7.66 -40.62
CA GLY A 240 20.14 -6.42 -40.72
C GLY A 240 18.93 -6.51 -41.65
N GLU A 241 18.67 -7.64 -42.28
CA GLU A 241 17.53 -7.87 -43.15
C GLU A 241 16.24 -8.00 -42.34
N ILE A 242 15.14 -7.52 -42.90
CA ILE A 242 13.80 -7.66 -42.30
C ILE A 242 13.02 -8.72 -43.08
N GLU A 243 12.62 -9.76 -42.39
CA GLU A 243 11.74 -10.80 -42.93
C GLU A 243 10.31 -10.57 -42.44
N TYR A 244 9.33 -10.70 -43.32
CA TYR A 244 7.92 -10.64 -42.99
C TYR A 244 7.34 -12.05 -43.04
N VAL A 245 6.99 -12.61 -41.86
CA VAL A 245 6.41 -13.95 -41.73
C VAL A 245 4.89 -13.81 -41.49
N PRO A 246 4.04 -14.40 -42.34
CA PRO A 246 2.59 -14.27 -42.17
C PRO A 246 2.12 -14.90 -40.86
N LEU A 247 1.20 -14.21 -40.17
CA LEU A 247 0.53 -14.75 -38.98
C LEU A 247 -0.42 -15.89 -39.39
N ARG A 248 -0.11 -17.12 -39.02
CA ARG A 248 -0.90 -18.32 -39.35
C ARG A 248 -1.36 -19.07 -38.12
N GLY A 249 -0.67 -18.92 -36.98
CA GLY A 249 -0.95 -19.63 -35.74
C GLY A 249 -0.33 -21.04 -35.70
N ASP A 250 0.82 -21.26 -36.35
CA ASP A 250 1.58 -22.50 -36.22
C ASP A 250 2.38 -22.49 -34.91
N LEU A 251 2.04 -23.39 -33.97
CA LEU A 251 2.66 -23.48 -32.66
C LEU A 251 3.49 -24.77 -32.55
N VAL A 252 4.72 -24.62 -32.13
CA VAL A 252 5.63 -25.73 -31.81
C VAL A 252 6.26 -25.47 -30.44
N MET A 253 5.97 -26.35 -29.51
CA MET A 253 6.65 -26.48 -28.23
C MET A 253 7.51 -27.74 -28.30
N ASP A 254 8.82 -27.63 -28.04
CA ASP A 254 9.79 -28.69 -28.25
C ASP A 254 10.64 -28.88 -27.01
N ASN A 255 10.51 -30.03 -26.37
CA ASN A 255 11.24 -30.50 -25.21
C ASN A 255 11.35 -29.42 -24.11
N VAL A 256 10.19 -28.92 -23.67
CA VAL A 256 10.12 -27.83 -22.69
C VAL A 256 10.05 -28.38 -21.29
N ASP A 257 11.01 -27.94 -20.45
CA ASP A 257 11.02 -28.12 -19.00
C ASP A 257 10.66 -26.77 -18.33
N PHE A 258 9.81 -26.84 -17.32
CA PHE A 258 9.38 -25.62 -16.61
C PHE A 258 8.91 -25.88 -15.19
N GLY A 259 9.31 -25.01 -14.27
CA GLY A 259 8.81 -24.91 -12.90
C GLY A 259 8.56 -23.45 -12.51
N TYR A 260 7.57 -23.19 -11.67
CA TYR A 260 7.30 -21.85 -11.11
C TYR A 260 8.35 -21.44 -10.08
N THR A 261 9.00 -22.42 -9.45
CA THR A 261 10.12 -22.24 -8.54
C THR A 261 11.27 -23.17 -8.96
N PRO A 262 12.53 -22.82 -8.69
CA PRO A 262 13.69 -23.62 -9.08
C PRO A 262 13.66 -25.06 -8.54
N ASP A 263 13.00 -25.27 -7.40
CA ASP A 263 12.97 -26.56 -6.69
C ASP A 263 11.78 -27.46 -7.11
N HIS A 264 10.87 -26.98 -7.95
CA HIS A 264 9.67 -27.71 -8.31
C HIS A 264 9.34 -27.57 -9.80
N GLU A 265 9.79 -28.54 -10.59
CA GLU A 265 9.41 -28.65 -11.99
C GLU A 265 7.99 -29.21 -12.15
N VAL A 266 7.22 -28.58 -13.05
CA VAL A 266 5.82 -28.93 -13.38
C VAL A 266 5.71 -29.57 -14.76
N LEU A 267 6.56 -29.17 -15.69
CA LEU A 267 6.63 -29.75 -17.03
C LEU A 267 8.02 -30.37 -17.24
N HIS A 268 8.03 -31.61 -17.78
CA HIS A 268 9.25 -32.37 -18.03
C HIS A 268 9.27 -32.81 -19.50
N GLY A 269 10.14 -32.21 -20.30
CA GLY A 269 10.35 -32.56 -21.71
C GLY A 269 9.09 -32.51 -22.57
N VAL A 270 8.20 -31.54 -22.31
CA VAL A 270 6.90 -31.47 -22.98
C VAL A 270 7.04 -30.99 -24.42
N SER A 271 6.49 -31.75 -25.37
CA SER A 271 6.42 -31.34 -26.77
C SER A 271 4.96 -31.30 -27.25
N VAL A 272 4.58 -30.18 -27.89
CA VAL A 272 3.22 -29.94 -28.42
C VAL A 272 3.33 -29.30 -29.79
N PHE A 273 2.49 -29.77 -30.70
CA PHE A 273 2.42 -29.29 -32.08
C PHE A 273 0.98 -28.92 -32.42
N ALA A 274 0.73 -27.72 -32.90
CA ALA A 274 -0.57 -27.25 -33.34
C ALA A 274 -0.42 -26.50 -34.67
N LYS A 275 -0.91 -27.09 -35.76
CA LYS A 275 -0.90 -26.46 -37.09
C LYS A 275 -2.07 -25.46 -37.23
N PRO A 276 -1.98 -24.50 -38.15
CA PRO A 276 -3.07 -23.59 -38.48
C PRO A 276 -4.42 -24.32 -38.70
N GLY A 277 -5.47 -23.85 -37.98
CA GLY A 277 -6.81 -24.47 -38.04
C GLY A 277 -6.98 -25.78 -37.25
N GLN A 278 -5.94 -26.29 -36.62
CA GLN A 278 -6.00 -27.50 -35.81
C GLN A 278 -6.55 -27.18 -34.41
N LYS A 279 -7.39 -28.07 -33.89
CA LYS A 279 -7.85 -28.06 -32.49
C LYS A 279 -7.06 -29.07 -31.68
N VAL A 280 -6.45 -28.60 -30.59
CA VAL A 280 -5.68 -29.47 -29.66
C VAL A 280 -6.34 -29.38 -28.29
N ALA A 281 -6.55 -30.55 -27.65
CA ALA A 281 -7.09 -30.66 -26.31
C ALA A 281 -6.04 -31.21 -25.35
N PHE A 282 -5.81 -30.53 -24.24
CA PHE A 282 -4.98 -31.03 -23.14
C PHE A 282 -5.86 -31.79 -22.15
N VAL A 283 -5.58 -33.07 -21.92
CA VAL A 283 -6.31 -33.93 -21.01
C VAL A 283 -5.37 -34.44 -19.92
N GLY A 284 -5.82 -34.47 -18.68
CA GLY A 284 -5.04 -34.94 -17.54
C GLY A 284 -5.65 -34.51 -16.21
N ALA A 285 -5.15 -35.05 -15.11
CA ALA A 285 -5.58 -34.71 -13.75
C ALA A 285 -5.35 -33.24 -13.42
N THR A 286 -6.00 -32.76 -12.36
CA THR A 286 -5.70 -31.43 -11.80
C THR A 286 -4.24 -31.38 -11.35
N GLY A 287 -3.52 -30.32 -11.66
CA GLY A 287 -2.08 -30.20 -11.37
C GLY A 287 -1.15 -30.78 -12.45
N ALA A 288 -1.64 -31.45 -13.49
CA ALA A 288 -0.83 -32.05 -14.56
C ALA A 288 -0.19 -31.03 -15.55
N GLY A 289 -0.15 -29.75 -15.22
CA GLY A 289 0.52 -28.73 -16.04
C GLY A 289 -0.28 -28.18 -17.23
N LYS A 290 -1.57 -28.52 -17.41
CA LYS A 290 -2.37 -28.03 -18.55
C LYS A 290 -2.43 -26.51 -18.66
N THR A 291 -2.73 -25.82 -17.57
CA THR A 291 -2.75 -24.36 -17.49
C THR A 291 -1.35 -23.77 -17.64
N THR A 292 -0.33 -24.47 -17.17
CA THR A 292 1.06 -24.06 -17.33
C THR A 292 1.45 -23.98 -18.80
N ILE A 293 1.05 -24.95 -19.63
CA ILE A 293 1.31 -24.92 -21.07
C ILE A 293 0.68 -23.68 -21.70
N THR A 294 -0.57 -23.35 -21.39
CA THR A 294 -1.23 -22.14 -21.92
C THR A 294 -0.56 -20.85 -21.43
N ASN A 295 -0.10 -20.80 -20.18
CA ASN A 295 0.63 -19.68 -19.64
C ASN A 295 1.98 -19.44 -20.35
N LEU A 296 2.68 -20.53 -20.71
CA LEU A 296 3.94 -20.44 -21.46
C LEU A 296 3.74 -20.03 -22.92
N ILE A 297 2.64 -20.47 -23.56
CA ILE A 297 2.29 -20.04 -24.93
C ILE A 297 2.02 -18.51 -24.95
N ASN A 298 1.35 -17.98 -23.93
CA ASN A 298 1.10 -16.54 -23.76
C ASN A 298 2.31 -15.77 -23.24
N ARG A 299 3.41 -16.47 -22.96
CA ARG A 299 4.64 -15.89 -22.43
C ARG A 299 4.38 -15.07 -21.14
N PHE A 300 3.51 -15.58 -20.23
CA PHE A 300 3.41 -15.06 -18.87
C PHE A 300 4.64 -15.43 -18.04
N TYR A 301 5.33 -16.50 -18.43
CA TYR A 301 6.61 -16.95 -17.89
C TYR A 301 7.55 -17.27 -19.05
N ASP A 302 8.80 -16.96 -18.91
CA ASP A 302 9.85 -17.34 -19.86
C ASP A 302 10.42 -18.71 -19.46
N ILE A 303 10.72 -19.56 -20.43
CA ILE A 303 11.28 -20.90 -20.23
C ILE A 303 12.79 -20.84 -20.12
N ALA A 304 13.37 -21.66 -19.25
CA ALA A 304 14.82 -21.82 -19.10
C ALA A 304 15.38 -22.84 -20.10
N ASP A 305 14.67 -23.91 -20.40
CA ASP A 305 15.09 -24.96 -21.31
C ASP A 305 13.98 -25.35 -22.29
N GLY A 306 14.37 -25.94 -23.44
CA GLY A 306 13.47 -26.20 -24.55
C GLY A 306 13.26 -25.01 -25.47
N LYS A 307 12.27 -25.10 -26.37
CA LYS A 307 11.93 -24.06 -27.34
C LYS A 307 10.43 -23.99 -27.60
N ILE A 308 9.88 -22.78 -27.57
CA ILE A 308 8.53 -22.50 -28.05
C ILE A 308 8.65 -21.60 -29.28
N ARG A 309 8.05 -22.03 -30.39
CA ARG A 309 8.00 -21.28 -31.63
C ARG A 309 6.57 -21.00 -32.04
N TYR A 310 6.32 -19.79 -32.47
CA TYR A 310 5.06 -19.37 -33.04
C TYR A 310 5.30 -18.83 -34.45
N ASP A 311 4.66 -19.43 -35.45
CA ASP A 311 4.93 -19.22 -36.86
C ASP A 311 6.44 -19.37 -37.22
N GLY A 312 7.11 -20.37 -36.63
CA GLY A 312 8.55 -20.61 -36.81
C GLY A 312 9.49 -19.71 -36.01
N ILE A 313 8.98 -18.63 -35.41
CA ILE A 313 9.77 -17.66 -34.64
C ILE A 313 9.79 -18.07 -33.17
N ASN A 314 10.95 -18.05 -32.52
CA ASN A 314 11.04 -18.27 -31.07
C ASN A 314 10.27 -17.17 -30.34
N VAL A 315 9.34 -17.55 -29.47
CA VAL A 315 8.48 -16.61 -28.72
C VAL A 315 9.26 -15.60 -27.88
N ASN A 316 10.47 -15.96 -27.43
CA ASN A 316 11.34 -15.04 -26.67
C ASN A 316 11.85 -13.86 -27.54
N LYS A 317 11.81 -14.00 -28.87
CA LYS A 317 12.14 -12.91 -29.78
C LYS A 317 10.96 -12.00 -30.10
N ILE A 318 9.73 -12.48 -29.89
CA ILE A 318 8.50 -11.72 -30.15
C ILE A 318 8.20 -10.81 -28.94
N ARG A 319 7.85 -9.57 -29.16
CA ARG A 319 7.41 -8.68 -28.09
C ARG A 319 6.18 -9.27 -27.40
N LYS A 320 6.18 -9.32 -26.07
CA LYS A 320 5.09 -9.91 -25.28
C LYS A 320 3.72 -9.31 -25.62
N ALA A 321 3.66 -7.99 -25.77
CA ALA A 321 2.43 -7.28 -26.15
C ALA A 321 1.91 -7.71 -27.53
N ASP A 322 2.80 -7.88 -28.51
CA ASP A 322 2.45 -8.28 -29.88
C ASP A 322 2.06 -9.77 -29.97
N LEU A 323 2.75 -10.63 -29.20
CA LEU A 323 2.37 -12.04 -29.08
C LEU A 323 0.95 -12.18 -28.50
N ARG A 324 0.70 -11.55 -27.36
CA ARG A 324 -0.60 -11.59 -26.68
C ARG A 324 -1.71 -10.98 -27.53
N ARG A 325 -1.42 -9.93 -28.30
CA ARG A 325 -2.37 -9.32 -29.25
C ARG A 325 -2.78 -10.28 -30.36
N SER A 326 -1.91 -11.21 -30.74
CA SER A 326 -2.21 -12.24 -31.77
C SER A 326 -3.01 -13.42 -31.24
N LEU A 327 -3.16 -13.54 -29.91
CA LEU A 327 -3.78 -14.67 -29.24
C LEU A 327 -5.10 -14.21 -28.57
N GLY A 328 -6.15 -15.02 -28.69
CA GLY A 328 -7.37 -14.87 -27.90
C GLY A 328 -7.31 -15.84 -26.71
N VAL A 329 -7.42 -15.32 -25.49
CA VAL A 329 -7.36 -16.11 -24.25
C VAL A 329 -8.70 -16.07 -23.54
N VAL A 330 -9.24 -17.25 -23.21
CA VAL A 330 -10.41 -17.39 -22.34
C VAL A 330 -9.95 -18.03 -21.04
N LEU A 331 -10.04 -17.27 -19.94
CA LEU A 331 -9.63 -17.73 -18.62
C LEU A 331 -10.74 -18.58 -17.98
N GLN A 332 -10.36 -19.48 -17.06
CA GLN A 332 -11.30 -20.29 -16.30
C GLN A 332 -12.08 -19.42 -15.29
N ASP A 333 -11.37 -18.52 -14.61
CA ASP A 333 -11.93 -17.54 -13.68
C ASP A 333 -11.96 -16.18 -14.39
N VAL A 334 -13.16 -15.74 -14.78
CA VAL A 334 -13.34 -14.48 -15.49
C VAL A 334 -13.61 -13.36 -14.48
N ASN A 335 -12.69 -12.42 -14.38
CA ASN A 335 -12.90 -11.18 -13.66
C ASN A 335 -13.41 -10.11 -14.63
N LEU A 336 -14.60 -9.57 -14.36
CA LEU A 336 -15.19 -8.50 -15.15
C LEU A 336 -14.89 -7.15 -14.51
N PHE A 337 -14.41 -6.21 -15.32
CA PHE A 337 -14.28 -4.82 -14.93
C PHE A 337 -15.62 -4.09 -15.06
N THR A 338 -15.83 -3.06 -14.25
CA THR A 338 -17.02 -2.21 -14.35
C THR A 338 -17.04 -1.50 -15.70
N GLY A 339 -18.04 -1.80 -16.51
CA GLY A 339 -18.16 -1.28 -17.87
C GLY A 339 -19.18 -2.06 -18.70
N THR A 340 -19.20 -1.82 -20.00
CA THR A 340 -20.04 -2.59 -20.93
C THR A 340 -19.38 -3.95 -21.26
N VAL A 341 -20.15 -4.87 -21.85
CA VAL A 341 -19.59 -6.15 -22.36
C VAL A 341 -18.49 -5.87 -23.40
N MET A 342 -18.66 -4.86 -24.25
CA MET A 342 -17.68 -4.49 -25.27
C MET A 342 -16.37 -3.95 -24.65
N ASP A 343 -16.44 -3.26 -23.50
CA ASP A 343 -15.26 -2.76 -22.81
C ASP A 343 -14.46 -3.90 -22.10
N ASN A 344 -15.10 -5.05 -21.92
CA ASN A 344 -14.51 -6.23 -21.29
C ASN A 344 -13.99 -7.27 -22.29
N ILE A 345 -14.20 -7.04 -23.58
CA ILE A 345 -13.72 -7.89 -24.69
C ILE A 345 -12.66 -7.14 -25.50
#